data_cd508442b77d7563f01b0cbcd9588bc2
#
_entry.id   cd508442b77d7563f01b0cbcd9588bc2
#
_cell.length_a   1.000
_cell.length_b   1.000
_cell.length_c   1.000
_cell.angle_alpha   90.00
_cell.angle_beta   90.00
_cell.angle_gamma   90.00
#
_symmetry.space_group_name_H-M   'P 1'
#
loop_
_entity.id
_entity.type
_entity.pdbx_description
1 polymer ?
#
loop_
_entity_poly.entity_id
_entity_poly.type
_entity_poly.pdbx_seq_one_letter_code
_entity_poly.pdbx_strand_id
1 'polypeptide(L)'
;MFSKKKEKEPKEKKKEIIKETLSVLPIRNYDEGIDAFSLEDGTYLDLLEIVTRDRENLQDDVVRFDMFTLTKFERLYSGDHKIVGLNFPINTLSQRKYLDRKLKKTADPIRKEWLMREWDELDRLESMIDRKEFYLFFFGKTKDELEKNRGNILGWIGYGSSRLVKPIGKEKKIQIIRKLCNMNALILADDLVEDEEYE
;
A
#
# COMPACT_ATOMS: atom_id res chain seq x y z
N MET A 1 43.66 -21.51 -30.76
CA MET A 1 42.50 -20.75 -31.24
C MET A 1 41.28 -21.13 -30.37
N PHE A 2 41.05 -20.42 -29.26
CA PHE A 2 39.94 -20.71 -28.34
C PHE A 2 38.85 -19.69 -28.58
N SER A 3 37.70 -20.13 -29.10
CA SER A 3 36.52 -19.32 -29.33
C SER A 3 35.76 -19.12 -28.03
N LYS A 4 35.67 -17.87 -27.52
CA LYS A 4 34.85 -17.51 -26.35
C LYS A 4 33.36 -17.55 -26.72
N LYS A 5 32.63 -18.53 -26.22
CA LYS A 5 31.16 -18.54 -26.18
C LYS A 5 30.65 -17.37 -25.34
N LYS A 6 29.96 -16.43 -25.96
CA LYS A 6 29.27 -15.34 -25.24
C LYS A 6 28.02 -15.92 -24.56
N GLU A 7 28.00 -15.84 -23.24
CA GLU A 7 26.81 -16.14 -22.42
C GLU A 7 25.68 -15.14 -22.71
N LYS A 8 24.59 -15.65 -23.29
CA LYS A 8 23.36 -14.89 -23.61
C LYS A 8 22.24 -15.10 -22.55
N GLU A 9 22.50 -15.76 -21.44
CA GLU A 9 21.47 -16.20 -20.50
C GLU A 9 20.77 -15.17 -19.58
N PRO A 10 21.32 -14.00 -19.19
CA PRO A 10 20.62 -13.17 -18.19
C PRO A 10 19.47 -12.33 -18.75
N LYS A 11 19.41 -12.07 -20.08
CA LYS A 11 18.37 -11.21 -20.66
C LYS A 11 17.05 -11.95 -20.95
N GLU A 12 17.08 -13.23 -21.23
CA GLU A 12 15.86 -14.03 -21.49
C GLU A 12 15.10 -14.35 -20.21
N LYS A 13 15.79 -14.69 -19.11
CA LYS A 13 15.16 -14.96 -17.81
C LYS A 13 14.43 -13.73 -17.25
N LYS A 14 14.98 -12.53 -17.41
CA LYS A 14 14.29 -11.28 -16.97
C LYS A 14 13.03 -11.00 -17.79
N LYS A 15 13.02 -11.29 -19.08
CA LYS A 15 11.84 -11.12 -19.92
C LYS A 15 10.72 -12.13 -19.61
N GLU A 16 11.07 -13.36 -19.26
CA GLU A 16 10.12 -14.39 -18.84
C GLU A 16 9.43 -14.03 -17.50
N ILE A 17 10.19 -13.62 -16.50
CA ILE A 17 9.64 -13.22 -15.19
C ILE A 17 8.68 -12.03 -15.34
N ILE A 18 9.02 -11.04 -16.16
CA ILE A 18 8.15 -9.88 -16.41
C ILE A 18 6.87 -10.31 -17.16
N LYS A 19 6.97 -11.22 -18.12
CA LYS A 19 5.81 -11.75 -18.82
C LYS A 19 4.87 -12.55 -17.90
N GLU A 20 5.42 -13.39 -17.04
CA GLU A 20 4.63 -14.17 -16.08
C GLU A 20 3.89 -13.27 -15.09
N THR A 21 4.54 -12.25 -14.54
CA THR A 21 3.92 -11.30 -13.61
C THR A 21 2.81 -10.49 -14.28
N LEU A 22 3.03 -10.00 -15.49
CA LEU A 22 2.01 -9.28 -16.27
C LEU A 22 0.86 -10.20 -16.71
N SER A 23 1.09 -11.51 -16.87
CA SER A 23 0.02 -12.46 -17.18
C SER A 23 -0.90 -12.73 -16.01
N VAL A 24 -0.39 -12.58 -14.77
CA VAL A 24 -1.19 -12.76 -13.54
C VAL A 24 -2.00 -11.51 -13.19
N LEU A 25 -1.44 -10.32 -13.48
CA LEU A 25 -2.12 -9.04 -13.24
C LEU A 25 -1.88 -8.12 -14.45
N PRO A 26 -2.65 -8.30 -15.54
CA PRO A 26 -2.43 -7.62 -16.81
C PRO A 26 -2.95 -6.17 -16.77
N ILE A 27 -2.25 -5.30 -16.04
CA ILE A 27 -2.58 -3.88 -15.94
C ILE A 27 -2.16 -3.17 -17.23
N ARG A 28 -3.09 -2.46 -17.84
CA ARG A 28 -2.89 -1.67 -19.04
C ARG A 28 -2.48 -0.22 -18.72
N ASN A 29 -3.31 0.48 -17.96
CA ASN A 29 -3.06 1.87 -17.56
C ASN A 29 -3.88 2.24 -16.31
N TYR A 30 -3.57 3.40 -15.75
CA TYR A 30 -4.36 4.04 -14.71
C TYR A 30 -5.34 5.03 -15.35
N ASP A 31 -6.62 4.93 -15.01
CA ASP A 31 -7.69 5.82 -15.49
C ASP A 31 -8.02 6.86 -14.40
N GLU A 32 -7.62 8.11 -14.64
CA GLU A 32 -7.84 9.21 -13.69
C GLU A 32 -9.33 9.56 -13.51
N GLY A 33 -10.14 9.26 -14.51
CA GLY A 33 -11.58 9.58 -14.45
C GLY A 33 -12.35 8.78 -13.42
N ILE A 34 -11.88 7.57 -13.11
CA ILE A 34 -12.50 6.67 -12.14
C ILE A 34 -11.55 6.32 -10.97
N ASP A 35 -10.34 6.91 -10.94
CA ASP A 35 -9.30 6.65 -9.94
C ASP A 35 -9.01 5.14 -9.75
N ALA A 36 -8.78 4.42 -10.85
CA ALA A 36 -8.62 2.97 -10.87
C ALA A 36 -7.75 2.49 -12.04
N PHE A 37 -7.37 1.21 -12.05
CA PHE A 37 -6.61 0.59 -13.12
C PHE A 37 -7.53 -0.07 -14.14
N SER A 38 -7.20 0.08 -15.43
CA SER A 38 -7.78 -0.72 -16.51
C SER A 38 -6.89 -1.93 -16.80
N LEU A 39 -7.50 -3.08 -17.02
CA LEU A 39 -6.82 -4.34 -17.35
C LEU A 39 -6.84 -4.60 -18.86
N GLU A 40 -5.98 -5.50 -19.34
CA GLU A 40 -5.87 -5.84 -20.77
C GLU A 40 -7.13 -6.51 -21.32
N ASP A 41 -7.87 -7.23 -20.47
CA ASP A 41 -9.14 -7.88 -20.80
C ASP A 41 -10.35 -6.92 -20.86
N GLY A 42 -10.10 -5.63 -20.62
CA GLY A 42 -11.13 -4.58 -20.60
C GLY A 42 -11.88 -4.44 -19.28
N THR A 43 -11.51 -5.21 -18.26
CA THR A 43 -12.05 -5.05 -16.90
C THR A 43 -11.27 -3.97 -16.12
N TYR A 44 -11.74 -3.64 -14.93
CA TYR A 44 -11.18 -2.61 -14.07
C TYR A 44 -10.85 -3.17 -12.69
N LEU A 45 -9.78 -2.65 -12.10
CA LEU A 45 -9.28 -3.01 -10.77
C LEU A 45 -9.15 -1.75 -9.92
N ASP A 46 -9.67 -1.81 -8.69
CA ASP A 46 -9.38 -0.79 -7.68
C ASP A 46 -8.98 -1.42 -6.35
N LEU A 47 -8.41 -0.59 -5.48
CA LEU A 47 -7.80 -0.99 -4.23
C LEU A 47 -8.29 -0.08 -3.10
N LEU A 48 -8.52 -0.69 -1.93
CA LEU A 48 -8.72 0.01 -0.66
C LEU A 48 -7.73 -0.52 0.36
N GLU A 49 -7.27 0.32 1.27
CA GLU A 49 -6.43 -0.12 2.37
C GLU A 49 -7.28 -0.74 3.48
N ILE A 50 -6.86 -1.89 4.00
CA ILE A 50 -7.49 -2.51 5.16
C ILE A 50 -6.88 -1.89 6.42
N VAL A 51 -7.70 -1.31 7.27
CA VAL A 51 -7.29 -0.72 8.54
C VAL A 51 -6.88 -1.83 9.49
N THR A 52 -5.59 -1.92 9.78
CA THR A 52 -5.06 -2.87 10.76
C THR A 52 -5.14 -2.26 12.16
N ARG A 53 -5.55 -3.07 13.14
CA ARG A 53 -5.63 -2.69 14.55
C ARG A 53 -4.81 -3.65 15.38
N ASP A 54 -4.21 -3.14 16.45
CA ASP A 54 -3.52 -3.97 17.44
C ASP A 54 -4.55 -4.75 18.27
N ARG A 55 -4.62 -6.05 18.01
CA ARG A 55 -5.58 -6.94 18.66
C ARG A 55 -5.36 -7.06 20.18
N GLU A 56 -4.13 -6.92 20.66
CA GLU A 56 -3.81 -7.09 22.07
C GLU A 56 -4.38 -5.95 22.94
N ASN A 57 -4.57 -4.76 22.33
CA ASN A 57 -5.09 -3.58 23.00
C ASN A 57 -6.57 -3.30 22.70
N LEU A 58 -7.25 -4.16 21.92
CA LEU A 58 -8.66 -3.99 21.60
C LEU A 58 -9.55 -4.69 22.63
N GLN A 59 -10.68 -4.04 22.96
CA GLN A 59 -11.74 -4.67 23.73
C GLN A 59 -12.42 -5.78 22.92
N ASP A 60 -12.80 -6.87 23.57
CA ASP A 60 -13.45 -8.02 22.93
C ASP A 60 -14.70 -7.65 22.11
N ASP A 61 -15.45 -6.67 22.57
CA ASP A 61 -16.66 -6.19 21.88
C ASP A 61 -16.33 -5.52 20.55
N VAL A 62 -15.22 -4.80 20.45
CA VAL A 62 -14.75 -4.19 19.19
C VAL A 62 -14.32 -5.29 18.22
N VAL A 63 -13.60 -6.30 18.70
CA VAL A 63 -13.18 -7.44 17.87
C VAL A 63 -14.39 -8.19 17.32
N ARG A 64 -15.40 -8.45 18.18
CA ARG A 64 -16.65 -9.12 17.76
C ARG A 64 -17.42 -8.29 16.74
N PHE A 65 -17.48 -6.98 16.92
CA PHE A 65 -18.12 -6.07 15.97
C PHE A 65 -17.43 -6.08 14.62
N ASP A 66 -16.09 -6.01 14.60
CA ASP A 66 -15.29 -6.06 13.37
C ASP A 66 -15.50 -7.41 12.64
N MET A 67 -15.49 -8.52 13.36
CA MET A 67 -15.78 -9.85 12.81
C MET A 67 -17.20 -9.93 12.22
N PHE A 68 -18.20 -9.40 12.91
CA PHE A 68 -19.56 -9.35 12.40
C PHE A 68 -19.68 -8.50 11.14
N THR A 69 -19.04 -7.34 11.13
CA THR A 69 -19.03 -6.41 10.01
C THR A 69 -18.35 -7.03 8.77
N LEU A 70 -17.21 -7.70 8.97
CA LEU A 70 -16.53 -8.44 7.89
C LEU A 70 -17.40 -9.60 7.37
N THR A 71 -18.02 -10.37 8.26
CA THR A 71 -18.94 -11.47 7.88
C THR A 71 -20.13 -10.94 7.07
N LYS A 72 -20.66 -9.78 7.44
CA LYS A 72 -21.73 -9.11 6.71
C LYS A 72 -21.27 -8.70 5.30
N PHE A 73 -20.06 -8.13 5.19
CA PHE A 73 -19.45 -7.80 3.90
C PHE A 73 -19.34 -9.04 3.01
N GLU A 74 -18.75 -10.12 3.49
CA GLU A 74 -18.58 -11.37 2.74
C GLU A 74 -19.91 -12.00 2.25
N ARG A 75 -20.98 -11.79 2.99
CA ARG A 75 -22.32 -12.26 2.60
C ARG A 75 -23.01 -11.37 1.57
N LEU A 76 -22.74 -10.06 1.59
CA LEU A 76 -23.42 -9.09 0.74
C LEU A 76 -22.65 -8.82 -0.56
N TYR A 77 -21.33 -8.91 -0.51
CA TYR A 77 -20.48 -8.68 -1.67
C TYR A 77 -20.34 -9.98 -2.49
N SER A 78 -20.93 -9.99 -3.68
CA SER A 78 -20.89 -11.14 -4.59
C SER A 78 -19.83 -11.01 -5.69
N GLY A 79 -19.09 -9.89 -5.72
CA GLY A 79 -18.05 -9.65 -6.72
C GLY A 79 -16.72 -10.31 -6.37
N ASP A 80 -15.87 -10.47 -7.37
CA ASP A 80 -14.53 -10.97 -7.17
C ASP A 80 -13.71 -9.96 -6.35
N HIS A 81 -13.04 -10.46 -5.30
CA HIS A 81 -12.14 -9.65 -4.50
C HIS A 81 -10.96 -10.47 -3.97
N LYS A 82 -9.91 -9.78 -3.57
CA LYS A 82 -8.69 -10.41 -3.06
C LYS A 82 -8.06 -9.54 -1.97
N ILE A 83 -7.66 -10.16 -0.88
CA ILE A 83 -6.84 -9.51 0.16
C ILE A 83 -5.38 -9.76 -0.15
N VAL A 84 -4.60 -8.68 -0.25
CA VAL A 84 -3.17 -8.70 -0.55
C VAL A 84 -2.41 -8.06 0.58
N GLY A 85 -1.42 -8.78 1.14
CA GLY A 85 -0.50 -8.25 2.15
C GLY A 85 0.86 -7.93 1.52
N LEU A 86 1.36 -6.72 1.73
CA LEU A 86 2.65 -6.25 1.25
C LEU A 86 3.44 -5.61 2.38
N ASN A 87 4.76 -5.71 2.30
CA ASN A 87 5.66 -5.04 3.23
C ASN A 87 6.10 -3.71 2.64
N PHE A 88 5.88 -2.64 3.39
CA PHE A 88 6.36 -1.30 3.07
C PHE A 88 7.29 -0.80 4.17
N PRO A 89 8.31 0.01 3.85
CA PRO A 89 9.11 0.67 4.87
C PRO A 89 8.23 1.58 5.72
N ILE A 90 8.59 1.74 6.99
CA ILE A 90 7.88 2.66 7.87
C ILE A 90 8.12 4.09 7.38
N ASN A 91 7.06 4.88 7.27
CA ASN A 91 7.17 6.30 6.93
C ASN A 91 7.45 7.13 8.19
N THR A 92 8.66 7.66 8.32
CA THR A 92 9.06 8.53 9.43
C THR A 92 9.23 9.99 9.02
N LEU A 93 8.87 10.35 7.76
CA LEU A 93 9.09 11.67 7.18
C LEU A 93 8.47 12.81 8.00
N SER A 94 7.24 12.66 8.46
CA SER A 94 6.56 13.70 9.27
C SER A 94 7.26 13.94 10.60
N GLN A 95 7.70 12.86 11.25
CA GLN A 95 8.44 12.90 12.51
C GLN A 95 9.83 13.52 12.30
N ARG A 96 10.57 13.12 11.26
CA ARG A 96 11.87 13.71 10.91
C ARG A 96 11.75 15.20 10.57
N LYS A 97 10.76 15.61 9.77
CA LYS A 97 10.48 17.02 9.48
C LYS A 97 10.16 17.84 10.76
N TYR A 98 9.48 17.21 11.73
CA TYR A 98 9.24 17.86 13.03
C TYR A 98 10.53 18.04 13.82
N LEU A 99 11.38 17.00 13.90
CA LEU A 99 12.67 17.06 14.58
C LEU A 99 13.60 18.10 13.93
N ASP A 100 13.67 18.17 12.60
CA ASP A 100 14.44 19.17 11.86
C ASP A 100 14.02 20.60 12.22
N ARG A 101 12.71 20.85 12.29
CA ARG A 101 12.19 22.16 12.72
C ARG A 101 12.59 22.48 14.17
N LYS A 102 12.62 21.49 15.04
CA LYS A 102 13.06 21.64 16.44
C LYS A 102 14.56 21.90 16.54
N LEU A 103 15.37 21.13 15.79
CA LEU A 103 16.83 21.30 15.72
C LEU A 103 17.24 22.73 15.28
N LYS A 104 16.57 23.28 14.25
CA LYS A 104 16.81 24.64 13.76
C LYS A 104 16.47 25.72 14.80
N LYS A 105 15.53 25.49 15.69
CA LYS A 105 15.07 26.47 16.71
C LYS A 105 15.79 26.35 18.06
N THR A 106 16.49 25.25 18.31
CA THR A 106 17.14 24.99 19.61
C THR A 106 18.54 25.53 19.61
N ALA A 107 18.89 26.39 20.60
CA ALA A 107 20.24 26.91 20.83
C ALA A 107 21.05 26.03 21.80
N ASP A 108 20.40 25.29 22.68
CA ASP A 108 21.00 24.43 23.70
C ASP A 108 21.72 23.23 23.06
N PRO A 109 23.04 23.06 23.29
CA PRO A 109 23.81 21.97 22.70
C PRO A 109 23.38 20.59 23.19
N ILE A 110 23.01 20.44 24.48
CA ILE A 110 22.58 19.17 25.03
C ILE A 110 21.27 18.71 24.40
N ARG A 111 20.32 19.65 24.27
CA ARG A 111 19.04 19.38 23.62
C ARG A 111 19.19 19.05 22.14
N LYS A 112 20.14 19.69 21.44
CA LYS A 112 20.45 19.35 20.04
C LYS A 112 20.96 17.93 19.91
N GLU A 113 21.84 17.50 20.79
CA GLU A 113 22.36 16.13 20.77
C GLU A 113 21.25 15.08 20.94
N TRP A 114 20.31 15.31 21.84
CA TRP A 114 19.15 14.43 22.02
C TRP A 114 18.27 14.37 20.77
N LEU A 115 17.93 15.52 20.19
CA LEU A 115 17.13 15.59 18.96
C LEU A 115 17.82 14.92 17.76
N MET A 116 19.15 15.01 17.65
CA MET A 116 19.92 14.33 16.61
C MET A 116 19.88 12.81 16.81
N ARG A 117 20.00 12.32 18.05
CA ARG A 117 19.89 10.90 18.35
C ARG A 117 18.51 10.35 17.98
N GLU A 118 17.44 11.06 18.32
CA GLU A 118 16.08 10.68 17.93
C GLU A 118 15.94 10.68 16.39
N TRP A 119 16.52 11.65 15.71
CA TRP A 119 16.49 11.69 14.25
C TRP A 119 17.22 10.50 13.63
N ASP A 120 18.43 10.19 14.09
CA ASP A 120 19.23 9.04 13.64
C ASP A 120 18.55 7.71 13.95
N GLU A 121 17.80 7.61 15.05
CA GLU A 121 17.01 6.43 15.41
C GLU A 121 15.84 6.23 14.45
N LEU A 122 15.11 7.29 14.11
CA LEU A 122 14.02 7.21 13.13
C LEU A 122 14.53 6.82 11.74
N ASP A 123 15.65 7.37 11.29
CA ASP A 123 16.27 7.03 10.00
C ASP A 123 16.70 5.55 9.95
N ARG A 124 17.26 5.04 11.06
CA ARG A 124 17.62 3.63 11.19
C ARG A 124 16.40 2.72 11.22
N LEU A 125 15.34 3.08 11.94
CA LEU A 125 14.08 2.32 11.98
C LEU A 125 13.46 2.20 10.60
N GLU A 126 13.46 3.27 9.82
CA GLU A 126 12.94 3.28 8.45
C GLU A 126 13.69 2.32 7.52
N SER A 127 15.02 2.19 7.71
CA SER A 127 15.85 1.29 6.91
C SER A 127 15.78 -0.18 7.35
N MET A 128 15.37 -0.47 8.59
CA MET A 128 15.44 -1.80 9.20
C MET A 128 14.09 -2.48 9.40
N ILE A 129 12.98 -1.71 9.44
CA ILE A 129 11.67 -2.25 9.80
C ILE A 129 10.68 -2.02 8.66
N ASP A 130 10.15 -3.13 8.16
CA ASP A 130 9.02 -3.14 7.23
C ASP A 130 7.70 -3.26 8.00
N ARG A 131 6.73 -2.43 7.65
CA ARG A 131 5.36 -2.54 8.11
C ARG A 131 4.56 -3.36 7.12
N LYS A 132 3.85 -4.38 7.60
CA LYS A 132 2.93 -5.14 6.77
C LYS A 132 1.62 -4.38 6.62
N GLU A 133 1.28 -4.03 5.39
CA GLU A 133 0.04 -3.36 5.03
C GLU A 133 -0.85 -4.32 4.23
N PHE A 134 -2.17 -4.22 4.41
CA PHE A 134 -3.13 -5.09 3.75
C PHE A 134 -4.06 -4.28 2.88
N TYR A 135 -4.37 -4.81 1.70
CA TYR A 135 -5.20 -4.13 0.71
C TYR A 135 -6.30 -5.05 0.22
N LEU A 136 -7.49 -4.50 0.07
CA LEU A 136 -8.62 -5.15 -0.56
C LEU A 136 -8.64 -4.76 -2.04
N PHE A 137 -8.36 -5.71 -2.92
CA PHE A 137 -8.49 -5.59 -4.37
C PHE A 137 -9.88 -6.02 -4.77
N PHE A 138 -10.55 -5.26 -5.61
CA PHE A 138 -11.86 -5.60 -6.15
C PHE A 138 -11.96 -5.20 -7.60
N PHE A 139 -12.85 -5.86 -8.33
CA PHE A 139 -12.92 -5.79 -9.77
C PHE A 139 -14.30 -5.33 -10.24
N GLY A 140 -14.36 -4.78 -11.46
CA GLY A 140 -15.60 -4.45 -12.16
C GLY A 140 -15.43 -4.69 -13.66
N LYS A 141 -16.46 -5.20 -14.32
CA LYS A 141 -16.46 -5.41 -15.78
C LYS A 141 -16.60 -4.10 -16.54
N THR A 142 -17.23 -3.10 -15.91
CA THR A 142 -17.41 -1.76 -16.45
C THR A 142 -17.00 -0.72 -15.41
N LYS A 143 -16.81 0.53 -15.84
CA LYS A 143 -16.52 1.66 -14.95
C LYS A 143 -17.63 1.85 -13.91
N ASP A 144 -18.88 1.85 -14.36
CA ASP A 144 -20.05 2.04 -13.50
C ASP A 144 -20.19 0.92 -12.47
N GLU A 145 -19.87 -0.32 -12.86
CA GLU A 145 -19.87 -1.47 -11.94
C GLU A 145 -18.77 -1.33 -10.89
N LEU A 146 -17.55 -0.92 -11.28
CA LEU A 146 -16.45 -0.69 -10.35
C LEU A 146 -16.79 0.40 -9.33
N GLU A 147 -17.32 1.54 -9.78
CA GLU A 147 -17.74 2.65 -8.91
C GLU A 147 -18.85 2.21 -7.95
N LYS A 148 -19.84 1.47 -8.45
CA LYS A 148 -20.89 0.88 -7.62
C LYS A 148 -20.31 -0.07 -6.57
N ASN A 149 -19.37 -0.93 -6.97
CA ASN A 149 -18.70 -1.86 -6.06
C ASN A 149 -17.91 -1.10 -4.99
N ARG A 150 -17.15 -0.06 -5.37
CA ARG A 150 -16.46 0.83 -4.43
C ARG A 150 -17.44 1.46 -3.43
N GLY A 151 -18.53 2.05 -3.93
CA GLY A 151 -19.56 2.67 -3.10
C GLY A 151 -20.21 1.68 -2.12
N ASN A 152 -20.49 0.47 -2.56
CA ASN A 152 -21.05 -0.58 -1.71
C ASN A 152 -20.06 -1.03 -0.62
N ILE A 153 -18.81 -1.30 -0.99
CA ILE A 153 -17.76 -1.71 -0.04
C ILE A 153 -17.57 -0.61 1.01
N LEU A 154 -17.37 0.63 0.60
CA LEU A 154 -17.23 1.76 1.52
C LEU A 154 -18.48 1.93 2.38
N GLY A 155 -19.68 1.80 1.82
CA GLY A 155 -20.94 1.90 2.55
C GLY A 155 -21.10 0.85 3.65
N TRP A 156 -20.56 -0.36 3.45
CA TRP A 156 -20.69 -1.45 4.42
C TRP A 156 -19.57 -1.48 5.47
N ILE A 157 -18.34 -1.18 5.08
CA ILE A 157 -17.15 -1.40 5.91
C ILE A 157 -16.16 -0.21 5.94
N GLY A 158 -16.47 0.90 5.23
CA GLY A 158 -15.54 2.04 5.07
C GLY A 158 -15.85 3.27 5.93
N TYR A 159 -16.99 3.30 6.66
CA TYR A 159 -17.40 4.47 7.44
C TYR A 159 -17.40 4.24 8.95
N GLY A 160 -17.32 5.35 9.66
CA GLY A 160 -17.38 5.37 11.12
C GLY A 160 -16.05 5.12 11.81
N SER A 161 -16.07 5.15 13.15
CA SER A 161 -14.90 4.89 13.99
C SER A 161 -14.37 3.45 13.89
N SER A 162 -15.24 2.52 13.49
CA SER A 162 -14.93 1.10 13.31
C SER A 162 -14.75 0.71 11.85
N ARG A 163 -14.38 1.66 10.97
CA ARG A 163 -14.11 1.37 9.57
C ARG A 163 -13.03 0.28 9.43
N LEU A 164 -13.27 -0.68 8.54
CA LEU A 164 -12.34 -1.77 8.23
C LEU A 164 -11.50 -1.48 6.99
N VAL A 165 -11.95 -0.57 6.11
CA VAL A 165 -11.21 -0.13 4.93
C VAL A 165 -11.23 1.38 4.81
N LYS A 166 -10.21 1.93 4.14
CA LYS A 166 -10.14 3.35 3.77
C LYS A 166 -9.70 3.51 2.31
N PRO A 167 -10.13 4.58 1.62
CA PRO A 167 -9.62 4.90 0.30
C PRO A 167 -8.12 5.25 0.36
N ILE A 168 -7.43 5.07 -0.76
CA ILE A 168 -6.00 5.40 -0.92
C ILE A 168 -5.81 6.25 -2.16
N GLY A 169 -4.84 7.17 -2.11
CA GLY A 169 -4.52 8.06 -3.22
C GLY A 169 -3.84 7.35 -4.39
N LYS A 170 -3.82 8.00 -5.55
CA LYS A 170 -3.25 7.52 -6.82
C LYS A 170 -1.81 7.04 -6.67
N GLU A 171 -0.95 7.85 -6.06
CA GLU A 171 0.48 7.56 -5.90
C GLU A 171 0.69 6.26 -5.12
N LYS A 172 -0.03 6.09 -4.03
CA LYS A 172 0.02 4.87 -3.22
C LYS A 172 -0.51 3.64 -3.98
N LYS A 173 -1.60 3.79 -4.76
CA LYS A 173 -2.10 2.72 -5.64
C LYS A 173 -1.02 2.26 -6.63
N ILE A 174 -0.31 3.20 -7.25
CA ILE A 174 0.79 2.91 -8.18
C ILE A 174 1.95 2.21 -7.47
N GLN A 175 2.32 2.66 -6.26
CA GLN A 175 3.37 2.02 -5.45
C GLN A 175 3.02 0.57 -5.10
N ILE A 176 1.78 0.31 -4.71
CA ILE A 176 1.28 -1.04 -4.40
C ILE A 176 1.46 -1.97 -5.61
N ILE A 177 1.04 -1.50 -6.79
CA ILE A 177 1.18 -2.29 -8.02
C ILE A 177 2.65 -2.50 -8.39
N ARG A 178 3.50 -1.47 -8.28
CA ARG A 178 4.95 -1.62 -8.49
C ARG A 178 5.56 -2.65 -7.55
N LYS A 179 5.20 -2.61 -6.26
CA LYS A 179 5.67 -3.57 -5.26
C LYS A 179 5.17 -4.98 -5.55
N LEU A 180 3.92 -5.13 -6.01
CA LEU A 180 3.35 -6.42 -6.39
C LEU A 180 4.04 -7.02 -7.62
N CYS A 181 4.34 -6.20 -8.64
CA CYS A 181 5.05 -6.63 -9.84
C CYS A 181 6.54 -6.91 -9.59
N ASN A 182 7.13 -6.28 -8.60
CA ASN A 182 8.52 -6.50 -8.20
C ASN A 182 8.64 -6.43 -6.69
N MET A 183 8.55 -7.59 -6.04
CA MET A 183 8.63 -7.70 -4.57
C MET A 183 9.94 -7.14 -3.97
N ASN A 184 11.00 -7.08 -4.78
CA ASN A 184 12.29 -6.51 -4.40
C ASN A 184 12.43 -5.03 -4.79
N ALA A 185 11.36 -4.38 -5.29
CA ALA A 185 11.40 -2.96 -5.54
C ALA A 185 11.68 -2.22 -4.23
N LEU A 186 12.77 -1.46 -4.22
CA LEU A 186 13.05 -0.52 -3.14
C LEU A 186 12.07 0.64 -3.29
N ILE A 187 11.29 0.86 -2.26
CA ILE A 187 10.48 2.06 -2.11
C ILE A 187 11.28 2.92 -1.15
N LEU A 188 11.83 4.01 -1.67
CA LEU A 188 12.58 4.96 -0.85
C LEU A 188 11.59 5.76 0.01
N ALA A 189 12.07 6.27 1.14
CA ALA A 189 11.29 7.10 2.04
C ALA A 189 10.70 8.34 1.34
N ASP A 190 11.45 8.92 0.41
CA ASP A 190 11.01 10.08 -0.40
C ASP A 190 9.88 9.72 -1.40
N ASP A 191 9.72 8.43 -1.73
CA ASP A 191 8.62 7.92 -2.55
C ASP A 191 7.36 7.60 -1.72
N LEU A 192 7.47 7.60 -0.38
CA LEU A 192 6.32 7.36 0.50
C LEU A 192 5.46 8.63 0.52
N VAL A 193 4.24 8.47 0.01
CA VAL A 193 3.23 9.53 0.08
C VAL A 193 2.85 9.72 1.55
N GLU A 194 2.89 10.98 2.01
CA GLU A 194 2.30 11.31 3.31
C GLU A 194 0.82 10.90 3.24
N ASP A 195 0.38 10.03 4.15
CA ASP A 195 -1.04 9.73 4.29
C ASP A 195 -1.73 11.08 4.52
N GLU A 196 -2.49 11.57 3.54
CA GLU A 196 -3.36 12.71 3.74
C GLU A 196 -4.33 12.28 4.86
N GLU A 197 -4.16 12.87 6.03
CA GLU A 197 -5.14 12.77 7.11
C GLU A 197 -6.44 13.38 6.56
N TYR A 198 -7.32 12.53 6.08
CA TYR A 198 -8.70 12.92 5.84
C TYR A 198 -9.34 13.18 7.22
N GLU A 199 -9.40 14.46 7.62
CA GLU A 199 -10.19 14.94 8.75
C GLU A 199 -11.70 14.59 8.63
#